data_86f6de4c022c7fa544da8f48e9f044ca
#
_entry.id   86f6de4c022c7fa544da8f48e9f044ca
#
_cell.length_a   1.000
_cell.length_b   1.000
_cell.length_c   1.000
_cell.angle_alpha   90.00
_cell.angle_beta   90.00
_cell.angle_gamma   90.00
#
_symmetry.space_group_name_H-M   'P 1'
#
loop_
_entity.id
_entity.type
_entity.pdbx_description
1 polymer ?
#
loop_
_entity_poly.entity_id
_entity_poly.type
_entity_poly.pdbx_seq_one_letter_code
_entity_poly.pdbx_strand_id
1 'polypeptide(L)'
;MGEYKNYSSYFFLEKCMFGGFPTQSQVDELTSMGVNMFIDLTTPGEVELYTLPENSMYVNYPIQDRYVPSDIPLFAALILRTYDFIQNENSKVYIHCKGGHGRSGILVACLLYLLNPGITTAEAIELTTKAHSKRLVMREKWRRMGSPQTFFQKKFVHKMFTNLFFFKAYRTGATVGFSNYSFHEVSVTNHSNKFLPDGVFPTSEALFQASKNADDLTYIQRQIQAKSPKVSKSISQRIVVSNEWNENKEKVMRDIIRLKFDQNAQLRDNLVKTGLRNIIFNSRRDNFFGLGAEQNGENVLGKILQDLRGEYQRLLLV
;
A
#
# COMPACT_ATOMS: atom_id res chain seq x y z
N MET A 1 -12.63 -37.21 -2.01
CA MET A 1 -12.66 -35.81 -1.56
C MET A 1 -11.29 -35.53 -0.98
N GLY A 2 -10.56 -34.48 -1.45
CA GLY A 2 -9.21 -34.21 -0.97
C GLY A 2 -9.17 -33.92 0.53
N GLU A 3 -8.13 -34.41 1.22
CA GLU A 3 -7.98 -34.25 2.67
C GLU A 3 -7.82 -32.78 3.08
N TYR A 4 -7.36 -31.90 2.16
CA TYR A 4 -7.19 -30.48 2.42
C TYR A 4 -8.46 -29.80 2.99
N LYS A 5 -9.65 -30.29 2.65
CA LYS A 5 -10.92 -29.74 3.18
C LYS A 5 -11.09 -29.92 4.69
N ASN A 6 -10.30 -30.78 5.30
CA ASN A 6 -10.33 -31.02 6.74
C ASN A 6 -9.68 -29.85 7.50
N TYR A 7 -8.57 -29.32 7.00
CA TYR A 7 -7.72 -28.35 7.71
C TYR A 7 -7.65 -26.97 7.02
N SER A 8 -8.11 -26.86 5.77
CA SER A 8 -8.02 -25.62 4.97
C SER A 8 -9.30 -25.34 4.15
N SER A 9 -9.36 -24.17 3.58
CA SER A 9 -10.46 -23.74 2.72
C SER A 9 -10.02 -22.69 1.71
N TYR A 10 -10.65 -22.67 0.55
CA TYR A 10 -10.51 -21.59 -0.41
C TYR A 10 -11.21 -20.33 0.10
N PHE A 11 -10.54 -19.17 -0.04
CA PHE A 11 -11.14 -17.88 0.25
C PHE A 11 -11.34 -17.02 -1.01
N PHE A 12 -10.58 -17.29 -2.08
CA PHE A 12 -10.75 -16.59 -3.35
C PHE A 12 -10.44 -17.50 -4.53
N LEU A 13 -11.43 -17.69 -5.42
CA LEU A 13 -11.36 -18.63 -6.53
C LEU A 13 -10.87 -20.02 -6.09
N GLU A 14 -10.33 -20.81 -7.02
CA GLU A 14 -9.62 -22.06 -6.71
C GLU A 14 -8.08 -21.87 -6.65
N LYS A 15 -7.64 -20.65 -6.26
CA LYS A 15 -6.24 -20.25 -6.19
C LYS A 15 -5.75 -19.96 -4.78
N CYS A 16 -6.62 -19.44 -3.92
CA CYS A 16 -6.19 -18.88 -2.64
C CYS A 16 -6.81 -19.67 -1.50
N MET A 17 -5.96 -20.33 -0.75
CA MET A 17 -6.33 -21.18 0.38
C MET A 17 -5.73 -20.65 1.67
N PHE A 18 -6.38 -20.93 2.79
CA PHE A 18 -5.80 -20.69 4.11
C PHE A 18 -6.19 -21.77 5.11
N GLY A 19 -5.34 -21.97 6.10
CA GLY A 19 -5.53 -23.06 7.05
C GLY A 19 -4.63 -23.03 8.26
N GLY A 20 -4.57 -24.17 8.96
CA GLY A 20 -3.59 -24.43 10.01
C GLY A 20 -2.21 -24.71 9.43
N PHE A 21 -1.23 -24.81 10.32
CA PHE A 21 0.11 -25.23 9.96
C PHE A 21 0.06 -26.65 9.35
N PRO A 22 0.56 -26.85 8.12
CA PRO A 22 0.43 -28.13 7.43
C PRO A 22 1.51 -29.13 7.94
N THR A 23 1.15 -30.41 7.99
CA THR A 23 2.13 -31.51 8.07
C THR A 23 2.85 -31.66 6.73
N GLN A 24 3.97 -32.40 6.67
CA GLN A 24 4.66 -32.64 5.40
C GLN A 24 3.75 -33.30 4.36
N SER A 25 2.96 -34.30 4.72
CA SER A 25 1.99 -34.94 3.81
C SER A 25 0.95 -33.95 3.28
N GLN A 26 0.53 -32.99 4.09
CA GLN A 26 -0.39 -31.93 3.66
C GLN A 26 0.28 -30.91 2.73
N VAL A 27 1.57 -30.63 2.94
CA VAL A 27 2.37 -29.82 2.01
C VAL A 27 2.45 -30.51 0.65
N ASP A 28 2.72 -31.82 0.64
CA ASP A 28 2.81 -32.62 -0.58
C ASP A 28 1.45 -32.65 -1.33
N GLU A 29 0.32 -32.77 -0.59
CA GLU A 29 -1.03 -32.64 -1.17
C GLU A 29 -1.26 -31.26 -1.78
N LEU A 30 -0.99 -30.18 -1.02
CA LEU A 30 -1.15 -28.81 -1.49
C LEU A 30 -0.30 -28.50 -2.73
N THR A 31 0.93 -28.97 -2.74
CA THR A 31 1.84 -28.81 -3.89
C THR A 31 1.33 -29.58 -5.11
N SER A 32 0.82 -30.79 -4.93
CA SER A 32 0.20 -31.58 -6.01
C SER A 32 -1.03 -30.89 -6.61
N MET A 33 -1.74 -30.07 -5.81
CA MET A 33 -2.84 -29.21 -6.24
C MET A 33 -2.37 -27.91 -6.95
N GLY A 34 -1.05 -27.71 -7.04
CA GLY A 34 -0.43 -26.56 -7.69
C GLY A 34 -0.16 -25.37 -6.77
N VAL A 35 -0.25 -25.52 -5.44
CA VAL A 35 0.15 -24.44 -4.51
C VAL A 35 1.67 -24.23 -4.65
N ASN A 36 2.06 -23.01 -4.99
CA ASN A 36 3.45 -22.62 -5.26
C ASN A 36 3.92 -21.40 -4.46
N MET A 37 3.07 -20.87 -3.57
CA MET A 37 3.46 -19.91 -2.54
C MET A 37 2.87 -20.30 -1.19
N PHE A 38 3.74 -20.42 -0.19
CA PHE A 38 3.38 -20.72 1.20
C PHE A 38 3.71 -19.52 2.08
N ILE A 39 2.71 -18.99 2.77
CA ILE A 39 2.88 -17.85 3.70
C ILE A 39 2.66 -18.33 5.11
N ASP A 40 3.75 -18.33 5.87
CA ASP A 40 3.78 -18.74 7.27
C ASP A 40 3.75 -17.52 8.21
N LEU A 41 2.73 -17.46 9.05
CA LEU A 41 2.54 -16.38 10.03
C LEU A 41 2.89 -16.81 11.46
N THR A 42 3.55 -17.96 11.63
CA THR A 42 4.03 -18.44 12.94
C THR A 42 5.32 -17.75 13.34
N THR A 43 5.58 -17.71 14.64
CA THR A 43 6.85 -17.22 15.19
C THR A 43 7.90 -18.33 15.16
N PRO A 44 9.20 -17.98 15.06
CA PRO A 44 10.28 -18.96 15.11
C PRO A 44 10.18 -19.86 16.35
N GLY A 45 10.31 -21.18 16.14
CA GLY A 45 10.25 -22.18 17.21
C GLY A 45 8.83 -22.55 17.70
N GLU A 46 7.77 -21.95 17.13
CA GLU A 46 6.38 -22.29 17.49
C GLU A 46 5.93 -23.64 16.92
N VAL A 47 6.50 -24.06 15.82
CA VAL A 47 6.19 -25.29 15.07
C VAL A 47 7.45 -25.86 14.43
N GLU A 48 7.43 -27.16 14.10
CA GLU A 48 8.48 -27.78 13.28
C GLU A 48 8.29 -27.39 11.82
N LEU A 49 9.39 -27.00 11.15
CA LEU A 49 9.32 -26.57 9.75
C LEU A 49 9.10 -27.77 8.82
N TYR A 50 8.34 -27.54 7.77
CA TYR A 50 8.19 -28.46 6.64
C TYR A 50 9.16 -28.10 5.52
N THR A 51 9.39 -29.03 4.60
CA THR A 51 10.19 -28.82 3.39
C THR A 51 9.30 -28.54 2.20
N LEU A 52 9.78 -27.66 1.30
CA LEU A 52 9.09 -27.33 0.07
C LEU A 52 9.90 -27.78 -1.16
N PRO A 53 9.24 -28.10 -2.27
CA PRO A 53 9.92 -28.28 -3.55
C PRO A 53 10.65 -27.00 -3.99
N GLU A 54 11.74 -27.15 -4.76
CA GLU A 54 12.60 -26.04 -5.21
C GLU A 54 11.85 -24.91 -5.92
N ASN A 55 10.77 -25.22 -6.62
CA ASN A 55 9.97 -24.25 -7.38
C ASN A 55 8.87 -23.58 -6.52
N SER A 56 8.84 -23.81 -5.22
CA SER A 56 7.87 -23.21 -4.32
C SER A 56 8.46 -22.03 -3.56
N MET A 57 7.65 -21.00 -3.41
CA MET A 57 8.02 -19.79 -2.68
C MET A 57 7.57 -19.91 -1.21
N TYR A 58 8.49 -19.67 -0.28
CA TYR A 58 8.18 -19.60 1.15
C TYR A 58 8.39 -18.17 1.66
N VAL A 59 7.39 -17.66 2.36
CA VAL A 59 7.45 -16.34 3.00
C VAL A 59 7.06 -16.49 4.46
N ASN A 60 7.97 -16.19 5.38
CA ASN A 60 7.65 -16.11 6.80
C ASN A 60 7.46 -14.64 7.22
N TYR A 61 6.31 -14.36 7.81
CA TYR A 61 6.02 -13.10 8.48
C TYR A 61 5.51 -13.39 9.89
N PRO A 62 6.35 -13.34 10.91
CA PRO A 62 5.98 -13.80 12.24
C PRO A 62 4.99 -12.84 12.92
N ILE A 63 3.86 -13.39 13.37
CA ILE A 63 2.89 -12.71 14.22
C ILE A 63 2.72 -13.53 15.49
N GLN A 64 2.89 -12.89 16.66
CA GLN A 64 2.66 -13.56 17.95
C GLN A 64 1.22 -14.09 18.03
N ASP A 65 1.04 -15.30 18.59
CA ASP A 65 -0.30 -15.90 18.65
C ASP A 65 -1.31 -15.00 19.37
N ARG A 66 -2.50 -14.88 18.78
CA ARG A 66 -3.62 -13.99 19.17
C ARG A 66 -3.37 -12.49 19.01
N TYR A 67 -2.17 -12.06 18.64
CA TYR A 67 -1.84 -10.65 18.39
C TYR A 67 -2.08 -10.24 16.94
N VAL A 68 -1.71 -9.02 16.64
CA VAL A 68 -1.77 -8.40 15.31
C VAL A 68 -0.35 -8.12 14.82
N PRO A 69 -0.14 -7.91 13.51
CA PRO A 69 1.14 -7.46 12.97
C PRO A 69 1.69 -6.24 13.71
N SER A 70 2.96 -6.27 14.09
CA SER A 70 3.66 -5.16 14.76
C SER A 70 4.34 -4.22 13.76
N ASP A 71 4.90 -4.78 12.69
CA ASP A 71 5.53 -4.02 11.60
C ASP A 71 4.50 -3.76 10.48
N ILE A 72 3.85 -2.60 10.53
CA ILE A 72 2.81 -2.22 9.56
C ILE A 72 3.37 -2.07 8.13
N PRO A 73 4.52 -1.40 7.89
CA PRO A 73 5.15 -1.35 6.59
C PRO A 73 5.39 -2.71 5.95
N LEU A 74 6.04 -3.60 6.68
CA LEU A 74 6.38 -4.93 6.19
C LEU A 74 5.13 -5.81 5.97
N PHE A 75 4.11 -5.66 6.84
CA PHE A 75 2.84 -6.35 6.64
C PHE A 75 2.07 -5.82 5.41
N ALA A 76 2.10 -4.50 5.17
CA ALA A 76 1.54 -3.92 3.95
C ALA A 76 2.27 -4.43 2.69
N ALA A 77 3.60 -4.55 2.76
CA ALA A 77 4.40 -5.15 1.69
C ALA A 77 4.00 -6.61 1.42
N LEU A 78 3.80 -7.41 2.47
CA LEU A 78 3.32 -8.79 2.34
C LEU A 78 1.95 -8.86 1.66
N ILE A 79 1.01 -8.00 2.07
CA ILE A 79 -0.32 -7.93 1.45
C ILE A 79 -0.19 -7.63 -0.05
N LEU A 80 0.56 -6.59 -0.42
CA LEU A 80 0.73 -6.17 -1.82
C LEU A 80 1.45 -7.23 -2.65
N ARG A 81 2.53 -7.83 -2.14
CA ARG A 81 3.24 -8.93 -2.82
C ARG A 81 2.32 -10.12 -3.06
N THR A 82 1.53 -10.49 -2.06
CA THR A 82 0.58 -11.61 -2.19
C THR A 82 -0.53 -11.25 -3.19
N TYR A 83 -1.03 -10.02 -3.14
CA TYR A 83 -2.02 -9.51 -4.09
C TYR A 83 -1.50 -9.57 -5.52
N ASP A 84 -0.29 -9.06 -5.78
CA ASP A 84 0.34 -9.08 -7.11
C ASP A 84 0.59 -10.52 -7.58
N PHE A 85 1.04 -11.42 -6.69
CA PHE A 85 1.24 -12.84 -7.01
C PHE A 85 -0.05 -13.51 -7.45
N ILE A 86 -1.17 -13.26 -6.78
CA ILE A 86 -2.48 -13.84 -7.09
C ILE A 86 -3.00 -13.41 -8.48
N GLN A 87 -2.55 -12.27 -9.04
CA GLN A 87 -2.97 -11.82 -10.35
C GLN A 87 -2.48 -12.74 -11.49
N ASN A 88 -1.40 -13.51 -11.27
CA ASN A 88 -0.90 -14.44 -12.28
C ASN A 88 -1.79 -15.69 -12.37
N GLU A 89 -2.02 -16.21 -13.58
CA GLU A 89 -2.93 -17.34 -13.81
C GLU A 89 -2.50 -18.61 -13.10
N ASN A 90 -1.19 -18.91 -13.08
CA ASN A 90 -0.62 -20.13 -12.51
C ASN A 90 -0.27 -20.02 -11.02
N SER A 91 -0.63 -18.93 -10.36
CA SER A 91 -0.33 -18.75 -8.95
C SER A 91 -1.39 -19.34 -8.05
N LYS A 92 -0.94 -20.17 -7.09
CA LYS A 92 -1.79 -20.65 -5.99
C LYS A 92 -1.07 -20.44 -4.66
N VAL A 93 -1.76 -19.84 -3.71
CA VAL A 93 -1.22 -19.49 -2.40
C VAL A 93 -1.88 -20.28 -1.28
N TYR A 94 -1.07 -20.72 -0.32
CA TYR A 94 -1.52 -21.26 0.96
C TYR A 94 -1.03 -20.37 2.10
N ILE A 95 -1.97 -19.77 2.84
CA ILE A 95 -1.70 -18.89 3.97
C ILE A 95 -2.02 -19.63 5.26
N HIS A 96 -1.04 -19.73 6.18
CA HIS A 96 -1.29 -20.40 7.43
C HIS A 96 -0.69 -19.69 8.65
N CYS A 97 -1.19 -20.06 9.79
CA CYS A 97 -0.59 -19.88 11.10
C CYS A 97 -0.74 -21.21 11.85
N LYS A 98 -0.47 -21.32 13.14
CA LYS A 98 -0.60 -22.58 13.86
C LYS A 98 -1.97 -23.22 13.74
N GLY A 99 -3.05 -22.49 14.09
CA GLY A 99 -4.42 -23.04 14.08
C GLY A 99 -5.25 -22.66 12.84
N GLY A 100 -4.80 -21.73 12.01
CA GLY A 100 -5.54 -21.27 10.83
C GLY A 100 -6.78 -20.42 11.13
N HIS A 101 -6.86 -19.80 12.30
CA HIS A 101 -8.07 -19.09 12.74
C HIS A 101 -7.90 -17.57 12.85
N GLY A 102 -6.81 -17.10 13.48
CA GLY A 102 -6.62 -15.69 13.82
C GLY A 102 -5.69 -14.95 12.86
N ARG A 103 -4.41 -15.25 12.96
CA ARG A 103 -3.33 -14.57 12.21
C ARG A 103 -3.50 -14.70 10.69
N SER A 104 -3.75 -15.92 10.19
CA SER A 104 -4.06 -16.16 8.78
C SER A 104 -5.31 -15.41 8.33
N GLY A 105 -6.33 -15.33 9.19
CA GLY A 105 -7.55 -14.58 8.90
C GLY A 105 -7.33 -13.07 8.75
N ILE A 106 -6.34 -12.48 9.44
CA ILE A 106 -5.98 -11.05 9.26
C ILE A 106 -5.53 -10.82 7.82
N LEU A 107 -4.57 -11.61 7.35
CA LEU A 107 -4.02 -11.46 5.99
C LEU A 107 -5.09 -11.74 4.94
N VAL A 108 -5.89 -12.79 5.12
CA VAL A 108 -6.98 -13.15 4.20
C VAL A 108 -8.02 -12.04 4.11
N ALA A 109 -8.44 -11.45 5.23
CA ALA A 109 -9.41 -10.36 5.21
C ALA A 109 -8.85 -9.11 4.50
N CYS A 110 -7.55 -8.80 4.68
CA CYS A 110 -6.90 -7.70 3.97
C CYS A 110 -6.84 -7.97 2.45
N LEU A 111 -6.51 -9.18 2.05
CA LEU A 111 -6.49 -9.58 0.63
C LEU A 111 -7.88 -9.54 0.02
N LEU A 112 -8.90 -10.07 0.70
CA LEU A 112 -10.28 -10.03 0.21
C LEU A 112 -10.80 -8.60 0.03
N TYR A 113 -10.41 -7.67 0.89
CA TYR A 113 -10.74 -6.26 0.73
C TYR A 113 -10.15 -5.67 -0.56
N LEU A 114 -8.89 -6.00 -0.90
CA LEU A 114 -8.25 -5.53 -2.13
C LEU A 114 -8.75 -6.26 -3.39
N LEU A 115 -9.04 -7.56 -3.29
CA LEU A 115 -9.49 -8.40 -4.41
C LEU A 115 -10.95 -8.16 -4.82
N ASN A 116 -11.74 -7.49 -3.97
CA ASN A 116 -13.14 -7.18 -4.23
C ASN A 116 -13.40 -5.67 -4.11
N PRO A 117 -13.10 -4.89 -5.18
CA PRO A 117 -13.32 -3.45 -5.14
C PRO A 117 -14.75 -3.07 -4.75
N GLY A 118 -14.89 -2.16 -3.81
CA GLY A 118 -16.19 -1.64 -3.36
C GLY A 118 -16.78 -2.31 -2.11
N ILE A 119 -16.22 -3.44 -1.63
CA ILE A 119 -16.67 -3.99 -0.35
C ILE A 119 -16.11 -3.20 0.84
N THR A 120 -16.79 -3.28 1.96
CA THR A 120 -16.31 -2.76 3.25
C THR A 120 -15.35 -3.75 3.92
N THR A 121 -14.56 -3.27 4.86
CA THR A 121 -13.71 -4.14 5.69
C THR A 121 -14.54 -5.11 6.56
N ALA A 122 -15.77 -4.76 6.91
CA ALA A 122 -16.68 -5.64 7.61
C ALA A 122 -17.10 -6.82 6.73
N GLU A 123 -17.47 -6.57 5.48
CA GLU A 123 -17.79 -7.61 4.49
C GLU A 123 -16.59 -8.50 4.18
N ALA A 124 -15.38 -7.93 4.08
CA ALA A 124 -14.15 -8.72 3.90
C ALA A 124 -13.90 -9.69 5.08
N ILE A 125 -14.16 -9.25 6.32
CA ILE A 125 -14.09 -10.10 7.53
C ILE A 125 -15.17 -11.17 7.50
N GLU A 126 -16.38 -10.84 7.07
CA GLU A 126 -17.48 -11.80 6.93
C GLU A 126 -17.15 -12.87 5.90
N LEU A 127 -16.67 -12.50 4.72
CA LEU A 127 -16.20 -13.41 3.67
C LEU A 127 -15.10 -14.35 4.19
N THR A 128 -14.16 -13.81 4.97
CA THR A 128 -13.10 -14.62 5.63
C THR A 128 -13.71 -15.64 6.57
N THR A 129 -14.66 -15.23 7.40
CA THR A 129 -15.38 -16.12 8.34
C THR A 129 -16.17 -17.19 7.59
N LYS A 130 -16.84 -16.82 6.50
CA LYS A 130 -17.58 -17.77 5.65
C LYS A 130 -16.64 -18.79 5.00
N ALA A 131 -15.51 -18.36 4.48
CA ALA A 131 -14.49 -19.27 3.94
C ALA A 131 -13.93 -20.20 5.04
N HIS A 132 -13.61 -19.66 6.22
CA HIS A 132 -13.13 -20.41 7.37
C HIS A 132 -14.11 -21.51 7.81
N SER A 133 -15.41 -21.24 7.82
CA SER A 133 -16.45 -22.20 8.24
C SER A 133 -16.65 -23.40 7.30
N LYS A 134 -16.08 -23.35 6.08
CA LYS A 134 -16.17 -24.45 5.10
C LYS A 134 -15.26 -25.64 5.43
N ARG A 135 -14.35 -25.52 6.38
CA ARG A 135 -13.48 -26.63 6.81
C ARG A 135 -14.31 -27.73 7.48
N LEU A 136 -14.04 -28.98 7.10
CA LEU A 136 -14.83 -30.11 7.58
C LEU A 136 -14.49 -30.44 9.04
N VAL A 137 -13.19 -30.47 9.37
CA VAL A 137 -12.73 -30.79 10.73
C VAL A 137 -12.36 -29.48 11.45
N MET A 138 -13.26 -29.03 12.30
CA MET A 138 -13.04 -27.85 13.12
C MET A 138 -13.88 -27.92 14.40
N ARG A 139 -13.26 -27.62 15.55
CA ARG A 139 -13.97 -27.55 16.83
C ARG A 139 -15.05 -26.47 16.75
N GLU A 140 -16.23 -26.75 17.30
CA GLU A 140 -17.38 -25.84 17.28
C GLU A 140 -17.08 -24.47 17.86
N LYS A 141 -16.23 -24.40 18.89
CA LYS A 141 -15.74 -23.13 19.45
C LYS A 141 -15.12 -22.23 18.38
N TRP A 142 -14.27 -22.78 17.50
CA TRP A 142 -13.59 -21.99 16.47
C TRP A 142 -14.52 -21.61 15.32
N ARG A 143 -15.49 -22.48 15.02
CA ARG A 143 -16.54 -22.19 14.04
C ARG A 143 -17.37 -20.97 14.45
N ARG A 144 -17.77 -20.90 15.74
CA ARG A 144 -18.54 -19.78 16.29
C ARG A 144 -17.73 -18.48 16.40
N MET A 145 -16.43 -18.56 16.73
CA MET A 145 -15.58 -17.37 16.82
C MET A 145 -15.29 -16.73 15.46
N GLY A 146 -15.28 -17.52 14.38
CA GLY A 146 -14.96 -17.06 13.03
C GLY A 146 -13.48 -16.73 12.83
N SER A 147 -13.18 -16.05 11.72
CA SER A 147 -11.82 -15.64 11.34
C SER A 147 -11.87 -14.23 10.70
N PRO A 148 -10.99 -13.29 11.10
CA PRO A 148 -10.03 -13.34 12.21
C PRO A 148 -10.68 -13.58 13.58
N GLN A 149 -9.95 -14.22 14.48
CA GLN A 149 -10.51 -14.81 15.69
C GLN A 149 -10.86 -13.78 16.78
N THR A 150 -9.98 -12.79 17.02
CA THR A 150 -10.14 -11.85 18.15
C THR A 150 -10.71 -10.50 17.70
N PHE A 151 -11.33 -9.79 18.67
CA PHE A 151 -11.78 -8.42 18.42
C PHE A 151 -10.64 -7.50 17.95
N PHE A 152 -9.46 -7.62 18.56
CA PHE A 152 -8.31 -6.79 18.20
C PHE A 152 -7.82 -7.08 16.76
N GLN A 153 -7.86 -8.34 16.33
CA GLN A 153 -7.52 -8.72 14.95
C GLN A 153 -8.51 -8.16 13.93
N LYS A 154 -9.83 -8.24 14.22
CA LYS A 154 -10.87 -7.63 13.38
C LYS A 154 -10.72 -6.10 13.32
N LYS A 155 -10.48 -5.46 14.47
CA LYS A 155 -10.22 -4.02 14.55
C LYS A 155 -8.96 -3.60 13.80
N PHE A 156 -7.93 -4.45 13.77
CA PHE A 156 -6.70 -4.21 13.01
C PHE A 156 -6.99 -4.16 11.51
N VAL A 157 -7.71 -5.15 10.96
CA VAL A 157 -8.13 -5.16 9.54
C VAL A 157 -8.87 -3.87 9.19
N HIS A 158 -9.81 -3.47 10.04
CA HIS A 158 -10.55 -2.22 9.84
C HIS A 158 -9.61 -1.01 9.78
N LYS A 159 -8.70 -0.88 10.75
CA LYS A 159 -7.75 0.24 10.83
C LYS A 159 -6.76 0.31 9.66
N MET A 160 -6.43 -0.82 9.03
CA MET A 160 -5.51 -0.86 7.88
C MET A 160 -6.01 -0.04 6.70
N PHE A 161 -7.34 0.09 6.54
CA PHE A 161 -7.94 0.71 5.35
C PHE A 161 -8.81 1.93 5.66
N THR A 162 -9.50 1.97 6.81
CA THR A 162 -10.50 3.02 7.10
C THR A 162 -9.96 4.24 7.82
N ASN A 163 -8.83 4.13 8.50
CA ASN A 163 -8.19 5.29 9.10
C ASN A 163 -7.55 6.16 8.02
N LEU A 164 -8.20 7.27 7.72
CA LEU A 164 -7.69 8.24 6.74
C LEU A 164 -6.42 8.93 7.27
N PHE A 165 -5.48 9.19 6.37
CA PHE A 165 -4.26 9.90 6.69
C PHE A 165 -4.30 11.29 6.04
N PHE A 166 -4.68 12.30 6.85
CA PHE A 166 -4.82 13.67 6.37
C PHE A 166 -3.52 14.45 6.48
N PHE A 167 -3.19 15.22 5.45
CA PHE A 167 -2.15 16.22 5.52
C PHE A 167 -2.61 17.57 4.95
N LYS A 168 -1.94 18.65 5.37
CA LYS A 168 -2.19 20.03 4.92
C LYS A 168 -0.94 20.65 4.35
N ALA A 169 -1.08 21.72 3.58
CA ALA A 169 0.03 22.42 2.93
C ALA A 169 1.13 22.87 3.92
N TYR A 170 0.74 23.34 5.10
CA TYR A 170 1.64 23.92 6.10
C TYR A 170 1.43 23.24 7.46
N ARG A 171 2.00 22.06 7.69
CA ARG A 171 1.96 21.42 9.01
C ARG A 171 3.30 20.87 9.44
N THR A 172 3.51 20.90 10.77
CA THR A 172 4.56 20.20 11.49
C THR A 172 4.10 18.78 11.89
N GLY A 173 5.04 17.86 12.13
CA GLY A 173 4.76 16.50 12.57
C GLY A 173 4.97 15.43 11.50
N ALA A 174 4.44 14.22 11.67
CA ALA A 174 4.68 13.06 10.81
C ALA A 174 4.26 13.24 9.33
N THR A 175 3.49 14.29 9.02
CA THR A 175 3.10 14.67 7.66
C THR A 175 3.98 15.76 7.04
N VAL A 176 5.00 16.21 7.76
CA VAL A 176 5.98 17.14 7.21
C VAL A 176 6.66 16.50 6.01
N GLY A 177 6.57 17.16 4.88
CA GLY A 177 7.17 16.67 3.65
C GLY A 177 6.18 16.08 2.64
N PHE A 178 4.96 15.70 3.00
CA PHE A 178 3.99 15.15 2.04
C PHE A 178 3.42 16.22 1.11
N SER A 179 3.29 17.44 1.61
CA SER A 179 2.87 18.58 0.79
C SER A 179 3.97 19.02 -0.18
N ASN A 180 3.58 19.44 -1.39
CA ASN A 180 4.45 20.12 -2.33
C ASN A 180 4.97 21.47 -1.81
N TYR A 181 4.35 22.03 -0.75
CA TYR A 181 4.76 23.25 -0.06
C TYR A 181 5.89 23.05 0.99
N SER A 182 6.28 21.81 1.29
CA SER A 182 7.34 21.55 2.27
C SER A 182 8.70 21.97 1.73
N PHE A 183 9.55 22.50 2.61
CA PHE A 183 10.93 22.90 2.30
C PHE A 183 11.86 21.68 2.22
N HIS A 184 11.69 20.92 1.16
CA HIS A 184 12.57 19.84 0.74
C HIS A 184 13.01 20.16 -0.67
N GLU A 185 14.29 20.35 -0.84
CA GLU A 185 14.87 20.61 -2.16
C GLU A 185 14.60 19.44 -3.11
N VAL A 186 14.40 19.78 -4.38
CA VAL A 186 14.23 18.81 -5.46
C VAL A 186 15.23 19.17 -6.56
N SER A 187 16.18 18.29 -6.78
CA SER A 187 17.16 18.41 -7.86
C SER A 187 16.65 17.73 -9.12
N VAL A 188 16.78 18.40 -10.25
CA VAL A 188 16.46 17.89 -11.58
C VAL A 188 17.71 17.96 -12.44
N THR A 189 18.06 16.85 -13.10
CA THR A 189 19.19 16.79 -14.05
C THR A 189 18.80 15.87 -15.18
N ASN A 190 18.77 16.38 -16.42
CA ASN A 190 18.48 15.64 -17.66
C ASN A 190 17.24 14.73 -17.56
N HIS A 191 16.15 15.23 -16.97
CA HIS A 191 14.93 14.44 -16.78
C HIS A 191 14.19 14.26 -18.12
N SER A 192 13.64 13.05 -18.36
CA SER A 192 12.95 12.72 -19.60
C SER A 192 11.62 13.48 -19.81
N ASN A 193 11.03 14.02 -18.75
CA ASN A 193 9.85 14.87 -18.85
C ASN A 193 10.26 16.28 -19.25
N LYS A 194 9.94 16.70 -20.47
CA LYS A 194 10.27 18.01 -21.05
C LYS A 194 9.79 19.23 -20.23
N PHE A 195 8.78 19.03 -19.38
CA PHE A 195 8.28 20.10 -18.51
C PHE A 195 9.13 20.32 -17.24
N LEU A 196 10.09 19.44 -16.96
CA LEU A 196 10.93 19.56 -15.78
C LEU A 196 12.29 20.18 -16.13
N PRO A 197 12.47 21.49 -15.90
CA PRO A 197 13.74 22.15 -16.19
C PRO A 197 14.81 21.71 -15.18
N ASP A 198 16.06 21.62 -15.64
CA ASP A 198 17.21 21.32 -14.79
C ASP A 198 17.42 22.42 -13.72
N GLY A 199 17.84 22.00 -12.54
CA GLY A 199 18.12 22.91 -11.42
C GLY A 199 17.82 22.30 -10.06
N VAL A 200 18.13 23.07 -9.01
CA VAL A 200 17.80 22.73 -7.62
C VAL A 200 16.71 23.67 -7.12
N PHE A 201 15.55 23.13 -6.87
CA PHE A 201 14.37 23.88 -6.48
C PHE A 201 14.12 23.75 -4.97
N PRO A 202 13.83 24.85 -4.25
CA PRO A 202 13.70 24.83 -2.79
C PRO A 202 12.46 24.05 -2.30
N THR A 203 11.50 23.81 -3.18
CA THR A 203 10.28 23.05 -2.87
C THR A 203 9.72 22.40 -4.14
N SER A 204 8.95 21.34 -3.99
CA SER A 204 8.19 20.74 -5.11
C SER A 204 7.23 21.75 -5.75
N GLU A 205 6.67 22.70 -4.99
CA GLU A 205 5.85 23.77 -5.53
C GLU A 205 6.65 24.67 -6.47
N ALA A 206 7.89 25.05 -6.12
CA ALA A 206 8.72 25.88 -6.98
C ALA A 206 9.00 25.19 -8.33
N LEU A 207 9.33 23.89 -8.30
CA LEU A 207 9.53 23.10 -9.51
C LEU A 207 8.22 22.95 -10.31
N PHE A 208 7.09 22.72 -9.65
CA PHE A 208 5.80 22.65 -10.31
C PHE A 208 5.39 23.97 -10.96
N GLN A 209 5.72 25.08 -10.33
CA GLN A 209 5.49 26.38 -10.97
C GLN A 209 6.46 26.61 -12.14
N ALA A 210 7.76 26.25 -11.99
CA ALA A 210 8.74 26.34 -13.06
C ALA A 210 8.35 25.54 -14.30
N SER A 211 7.75 24.38 -14.11
CA SER A 211 7.32 23.49 -15.21
C SER A 211 6.27 24.10 -16.15
N LYS A 212 5.60 25.20 -15.75
CA LYS A 212 4.62 25.89 -16.59
C LYS A 212 5.24 26.65 -17.77
N ASN A 213 6.53 27.00 -17.67
CA ASN A 213 7.27 27.66 -18.72
C ASN A 213 8.74 27.19 -18.63
N ALA A 214 8.98 25.95 -18.96
CA ALA A 214 10.25 25.25 -18.78
C ALA A 214 11.37 25.74 -19.74
N ASP A 215 11.04 26.49 -20.76
CA ASP A 215 11.98 27.03 -21.75
C ASP A 215 12.48 28.42 -21.37
N ASP A 216 11.87 29.10 -20.42
CA ASP A 216 12.27 30.47 -19.99
C ASP A 216 13.25 30.40 -18.81
N LEU A 217 14.53 30.53 -19.10
CA LEU A 217 15.61 30.48 -18.10
C LEU A 217 15.46 31.57 -17.01
N THR A 218 14.99 32.76 -17.39
CA THR A 218 14.79 33.88 -16.44
C THR A 218 13.65 33.52 -15.48
N TYR A 219 12.58 32.96 -15.98
CA TYR A 219 11.47 32.52 -15.17
C TYR A 219 11.86 31.35 -14.23
N ILE A 220 12.61 30.37 -14.74
CA ILE A 220 13.14 29.26 -13.95
C ILE A 220 14.02 29.79 -12.80
N GLN A 221 14.96 30.70 -13.08
CA GLN A 221 15.82 31.28 -12.04
C GLN A 221 15.03 32.00 -10.94
N ARG A 222 13.94 32.70 -11.30
CA ARG A 222 13.06 33.30 -10.30
C ARG A 222 12.34 32.26 -9.44
N GLN A 223 11.98 31.10 -9.98
CA GLN A 223 11.40 30.01 -9.22
C GLN A 223 12.41 29.35 -8.28
N ILE A 224 13.65 29.14 -8.73
CA ILE A 224 14.75 28.63 -7.90
C ILE A 224 15.03 29.57 -6.73
N GLN A 225 14.97 30.86 -6.93
CA GLN A 225 15.22 31.90 -5.91
C GLN A 225 13.99 32.19 -5.03
N ALA A 226 12.86 31.55 -5.27
CA ALA A 226 11.64 31.80 -4.54
C ALA A 226 11.76 31.41 -3.06
N LYS A 227 11.69 32.40 -2.17
CA LYS A 227 11.84 32.23 -0.71
C LYS A 227 10.70 31.43 -0.04
N SER A 228 9.63 31.17 -0.76
CA SER A 228 8.51 30.34 -0.25
C SER A 228 7.59 29.86 -1.38
N PRO A 229 6.80 28.80 -1.17
CA PRO A 229 5.79 28.35 -2.13
C PRO A 229 4.77 29.42 -2.52
N LYS A 230 4.46 30.35 -1.61
CA LYS A 230 3.57 31.48 -1.91
C LYS A 230 4.20 32.44 -2.91
N VAL A 231 5.48 32.75 -2.74
CA VAL A 231 6.24 33.59 -3.69
C VAL A 231 6.31 32.91 -5.04
N SER A 232 6.60 31.62 -5.09
CA SER A 232 6.61 30.82 -6.30
C SER A 232 5.28 30.88 -7.06
N LYS A 233 4.16 30.70 -6.36
CA LYS A 233 2.82 30.91 -6.95
C LYS A 233 2.58 32.32 -7.48
N SER A 234 3.00 33.32 -6.74
CA SER A 234 2.85 34.71 -7.16
C SER A 234 3.62 35.02 -8.44
N ILE A 235 4.84 34.49 -8.59
CA ILE A 235 5.66 34.63 -9.80
C ILE A 235 4.91 34.04 -11.01
N SER A 236 4.14 32.98 -10.82
CA SER A 236 3.44 32.24 -11.88
C SER A 236 2.06 32.82 -12.26
N GLN A 237 1.54 33.79 -11.51
CA GLN A 237 0.17 34.30 -11.75
C GLN A 237 -0.05 34.92 -13.14
N ARG A 238 1.03 35.38 -13.78
CA ARG A 238 0.96 36.07 -15.10
C ARG A 238 1.41 35.16 -16.26
N ILE A 239 1.75 33.88 -15.98
CA ILE A 239 2.18 32.95 -17.01
C ILE A 239 0.95 32.37 -17.72
N VAL A 240 0.96 32.49 -19.03
CA VAL A 240 0.00 31.78 -19.88
C VAL A 240 0.45 30.32 -20.01
N VAL A 241 -0.34 29.43 -19.46
CA VAL A 241 -0.02 28.02 -19.43
C VAL A 241 -0.54 27.34 -20.70
N SER A 242 0.28 26.53 -21.36
CA SER A 242 -0.12 25.81 -22.58
C SER A 242 -1.18 24.75 -22.29
N ASN A 243 -2.00 24.44 -23.31
CA ASN A 243 -2.98 23.34 -23.21
C ASN A 243 -2.26 22.01 -22.95
N GLU A 244 -1.13 21.77 -23.60
CA GLU A 244 -0.33 20.57 -23.42
C GLU A 244 0.14 20.41 -21.98
N TRP A 245 0.58 21.46 -21.30
CA TRP A 245 0.93 21.41 -19.89
C TRP A 245 -0.30 21.10 -19.02
N ASN A 246 -1.44 21.72 -19.31
CA ASN A 246 -2.67 21.49 -18.56
C ASN A 246 -3.12 20.02 -18.62
N GLU A 247 -2.98 19.38 -19.76
CA GLU A 247 -3.26 17.96 -19.98
C GLU A 247 -2.26 17.05 -19.21
N ASN A 248 -1.02 17.50 -19.08
CA ASN A 248 0.07 16.73 -18.45
C ASN A 248 0.33 17.11 -16.97
N LYS A 249 -0.39 18.05 -16.37
CA LYS A 249 -0.11 18.57 -15.02
C LYS A 249 -0.09 17.50 -13.91
N GLU A 250 -0.89 16.43 -14.05
CA GLU A 250 -0.86 15.30 -13.12
C GLU A 250 0.46 14.53 -13.25
N LYS A 251 0.86 14.18 -14.47
CA LYS A 251 2.12 13.50 -14.74
C LYS A 251 3.31 14.33 -14.26
N VAL A 252 3.30 15.63 -14.53
CA VAL A 252 4.32 16.57 -14.03
C VAL A 252 4.41 16.53 -12.50
N MET A 253 3.28 16.60 -11.80
CA MET A 253 3.24 16.51 -10.33
C MET A 253 3.74 15.15 -9.85
N ARG A 254 3.37 14.06 -10.51
CA ARG A 254 3.80 12.68 -10.19
C ARG A 254 5.32 12.55 -10.25
N ASP A 255 5.94 13.04 -11.32
CA ASP A 255 7.38 13.01 -11.51
C ASP A 255 8.10 13.87 -10.45
N ILE A 256 7.59 15.06 -10.15
CA ILE A 256 8.11 15.94 -9.10
C ILE A 256 8.07 15.28 -7.72
N ILE A 257 6.94 14.67 -7.36
CA ILE A 257 6.78 14.00 -6.07
C ILE A 257 7.70 12.79 -5.99
N ARG A 258 7.84 12.03 -7.05
CA ARG A 258 8.80 10.92 -7.14
C ARG A 258 10.21 11.42 -6.87
N LEU A 259 10.69 12.40 -7.62
CA LEU A 259 12.04 12.99 -7.42
C LEU A 259 12.26 13.43 -5.97
N LYS A 260 11.30 14.12 -5.38
CA LYS A 260 11.38 14.55 -3.99
C LYS A 260 11.54 13.39 -3.02
N PHE A 261 10.75 12.34 -3.16
CA PHE A 261 10.78 11.21 -2.24
C PHE A 261 11.99 10.30 -2.51
N ASP A 262 12.41 10.14 -3.77
CA ASP A 262 13.62 9.38 -4.11
C ASP A 262 14.90 10.04 -3.55
N GLN A 263 14.91 11.36 -3.45
CA GLN A 263 16.03 12.13 -2.90
C GLN A 263 16.00 12.25 -1.37
N ASN A 264 14.91 11.83 -0.71
CA ASN A 264 14.72 12.01 0.74
C ASN A 264 14.29 10.70 1.43
N ALA A 265 15.27 9.94 1.93
CA ALA A 265 15.02 8.65 2.60
C ALA A 265 14.03 8.76 3.77
N GLN A 266 14.15 9.79 4.61
CA GLN A 266 13.23 9.99 5.74
C GLN A 266 11.79 10.21 5.28
N LEU A 267 11.55 10.86 4.14
CA LEU A 267 10.21 11.03 3.58
C LEU A 267 9.65 9.71 3.07
N ARG A 268 10.48 8.88 2.42
CA ARG A 268 10.09 7.52 2.00
C ARG A 268 9.65 6.69 3.20
N ASP A 269 10.45 6.67 4.27
CA ASP A 269 10.13 5.93 5.50
C ASP A 269 8.82 6.40 6.12
N ASN A 270 8.60 7.71 6.17
CA ASN A 270 7.36 8.27 6.70
C ASN A 270 6.15 7.91 5.82
N LEU A 271 6.33 7.88 4.50
CA LEU A 271 5.29 7.51 3.55
C LEU A 271 4.90 6.03 3.70
N VAL A 272 5.89 5.15 3.75
CA VAL A 272 5.70 3.70 3.92
C VAL A 272 5.02 3.38 5.26
N LYS A 273 5.34 4.10 6.35
CA LYS A 273 4.69 3.97 7.68
C LYS A 273 3.20 4.32 7.68
N THR A 274 2.68 4.96 6.63
CA THR A 274 1.23 5.16 6.51
C THR A 274 0.44 3.87 6.24
N GLY A 275 1.10 2.74 5.95
CA GLY A 275 0.48 1.44 5.69
C GLY A 275 -0.34 1.45 4.40
N LEU A 276 -1.57 0.93 4.43
CA LEU A 276 -2.49 0.92 3.28
C LEU A 276 -3.61 1.96 3.40
N ARG A 277 -3.52 2.87 4.37
CA ARG A 277 -4.54 3.91 4.60
C ARG A 277 -4.62 4.88 3.43
N ASN A 278 -5.81 5.38 3.17
CA ASN A 278 -5.99 6.45 2.19
C ASN A 278 -5.29 7.72 2.65
N ILE A 279 -4.51 8.33 1.76
CA ILE A 279 -3.80 9.58 2.00
C ILE A 279 -4.63 10.72 1.40
N ILE A 280 -4.96 11.72 2.21
CA ILE A 280 -5.85 12.81 1.84
C ILE A 280 -5.14 14.15 1.95
N PHE A 281 -5.02 14.86 0.81
CA PHE A 281 -4.59 16.25 0.83
C PHE A 281 -5.79 17.16 1.17
N ASN A 282 -5.86 17.56 2.43
CA ASN A 282 -6.94 18.42 2.92
C ASN A 282 -6.67 19.88 2.58
N SER A 283 -6.90 20.25 1.33
CA SER A 283 -6.82 21.61 0.81
C SER A 283 -8.22 22.15 0.47
N ARG A 284 -8.63 23.24 1.10
CA ARG A 284 -9.91 23.89 0.79
C ARG A 284 -9.89 24.70 -0.50
N ARG A 285 -8.72 25.02 -1.04
CA ARG A 285 -8.55 25.89 -2.22
C ARG A 285 -8.21 25.13 -3.50
N ASP A 286 -8.07 23.84 -3.42
CA ASP A 286 -7.64 23.01 -4.54
C ASP A 286 -8.49 21.73 -4.55
N ASN A 287 -9.39 21.67 -5.51
CA ASN A 287 -10.29 20.52 -5.70
C ASN A 287 -9.77 19.50 -6.70
N PHE A 288 -8.66 19.79 -7.38
CA PHE A 288 -7.97 18.81 -8.24
C PHE A 288 -6.92 18.03 -7.46
N PHE A 289 -5.87 18.71 -6.95
CA PHE A 289 -4.83 18.01 -6.17
C PHE A 289 -5.30 17.65 -4.75
N GLY A 290 -6.26 18.35 -4.18
CA GLY A 290 -6.83 18.11 -2.86
C GLY A 290 -8.33 17.90 -2.89
N LEU A 291 -8.97 18.00 -1.70
CA LEU A 291 -10.42 17.78 -1.56
C LEU A 291 -11.29 19.00 -1.89
N GLY A 292 -10.72 20.20 -2.03
CA GLY A 292 -11.52 21.41 -2.21
C GLY A 292 -12.32 21.84 -0.98
N ALA A 293 -13.12 22.88 -1.14
CA ALA A 293 -13.97 23.44 -0.07
C ALA A 293 -15.08 22.45 0.35
N GLU A 294 -15.71 21.84 -0.63
CA GLU A 294 -16.84 20.90 -0.48
C GLU A 294 -16.41 19.47 -0.08
N GLN A 295 -15.11 19.22 0.12
CA GLN A 295 -14.54 17.94 0.48
C GLN A 295 -14.84 16.79 -0.52
N ASN A 296 -15.15 17.11 -1.76
CA ASN A 296 -15.47 16.19 -2.86
C ASN A 296 -14.48 16.28 -4.04
N GLY A 297 -13.37 16.98 -3.87
CA GLY A 297 -12.32 17.11 -4.89
C GLY A 297 -11.62 15.80 -5.19
N GLU A 298 -10.84 15.78 -6.27
CA GLU A 298 -10.24 14.57 -6.86
C GLU A 298 -9.10 13.97 -6.03
N ASN A 299 -8.48 14.74 -5.13
CA ASN A 299 -7.37 14.31 -4.28
C ASN A 299 -6.18 13.69 -5.05
N VAL A 300 -5.86 14.23 -6.22
CA VAL A 300 -4.81 13.68 -7.09
C VAL A 300 -3.46 13.57 -6.39
N LEU A 301 -3.07 14.54 -5.55
CA LEU A 301 -1.82 14.46 -4.80
C LEU A 301 -1.82 13.31 -3.79
N GLY A 302 -2.94 13.07 -3.12
CA GLY A 302 -3.09 11.91 -2.23
C GLY A 302 -2.97 10.58 -2.97
N LYS A 303 -3.56 10.47 -4.16
CA LYS A 303 -3.46 9.28 -5.01
C LYS A 303 -2.02 9.05 -5.48
N ILE A 304 -1.33 10.09 -5.95
CA ILE A 304 0.10 10.02 -6.33
C ILE A 304 0.94 9.47 -5.17
N LEU A 305 0.72 9.96 -3.95
CA LEU A 305 1.45 9.48 -2.77
C LEU A 305 1.10 8.03 -2.42
N GLN A 306 -0.13 7.60 -2.61
CA GLN A 306 -0.54 6.20 -2.39
C GLN A 306 0.12 5.25 -3.39
N ASP A 307 0.16 5.64 -4.67
CA ASP A 307 0.81 4.85 -5.72
C ASP A 307 2.31 4.70 -5.43
N LEU A 308 2.99 5.82 -5.16
CA LEU A 308 4.41 5.86 -4.86
C LEU A 308 4.74 5.04 -3.58
N ARG A 309 3.91 5.14 -2.56
CA ARG A 309 4.01 4.31 -1.36
C ARG A 309 3.94 2.82 -1.69
N GLY A 310 2.98 2.43 -2.52
CA GLY A 310 2.81 1.04 -2.94
C GLY A 310 4.07 0.50 -3.65
N GLU A 311 4.71 1.32 -4.49
CA GLU A 311 5.97 0.96 -5.12
C GLU A 311 7.09 0.74 -4.08
N TYR A 312 7.28 1.68 -3.15
CA TYR A 312 8.29 1.54 -2.09
C TYR A 312 8.03 0.35 -1.16
N GLN A 313 6.76 0.06 -0.84
CA GLN A 313 6.41 -1.09 -0.01
C GLN A 313 6.75 -2.42 -0.70
N ARG A 314 6.56 -2.54 -2.02
CA ARG A 314 6.93 -3.74 -2.78
C ARG A 314 8.43 -4.04 -2.72
N LEU A 315 9.26 -3.01 -2.57
CA LEU A 315 10.72 -3.17 -2.45
C LEU A 315 11.16 -3.67 -1.06
N LEU A 316 10.33 -3.65 -0.03
CA LEU A 316 10.71 -4.08 1.32
C LEU A 316 10.85 -5.59 1.48
N LEU A 317 10.33 -6.39 0.56
CA LEU A 317 10.34 -7.86 0.61
C LEU A 317 11.13 -8.49 -0.55
N VAL A 318 11.98 -7.70 -1.19
CA VAL A 318 12.90 -8.18 -2.25
C VAL A 318 14.17 -8.71 -1.64
#